data_fde3a1ade3dc60c309463176e2237b4d
#
_entry.id   fde3a1ade3dc60c309463176e2237b4d
#
_cell.length_a   1.000
_cell.length_b   1.000
_cell.length_c   1.000
_cell.angle_alpha   90.00
_cell.angle_beta   90.00
_cell.angle_gamma   90.00
#
_symmetry.space_group_name_H-M   'P 1'
#
loop_
_entity.id
_entity.type
_entity.pdbx_description
1 polymer ?
#
loop_
_entity_poly.entity_id
_entity_poly.type
_entity_poly.pdbx_seq_one_letter_code
_entity_poly.pdbx_strand_id
1 'polypeptide(L)'
;MEQGDKGGSGQAVLVNVPATTANIGPGFDCLGAALNLNNTFHLRSLHADSEDFELIVESSEGSHLRGGPENLIYRSAQRVWREIGCSPRALEARVHLAVPPARGLGSSATAIVAGLLGANALEGEPLSKEKLLELAIDIEGHPDNVVPSLLGGLCLTARAASHRWRVVRCEWHRQVQAVVAIPSIRLSTADARRAMPRQVSIPDAVANLGSLTLLLQGLRSGNGDLIADGMHDRLHEPYRWPLIQGGMQVREAALKAGAWGCVISGAGPSVLALGPRSSSVAMAAAMEQAWLEAGVSCRAECLELQQEGSHWTPLEG
;
A
#
# COMPACT_ATOMS: atom_id res chain seq x y z
N MET A 1 12.45 22.88 43.09
CA MET A 1 12.71 21.57 42.51
C MET A 1 12.72 21.81 41.01
N GLU A 2 13.93 21.93 40.47
CA GLU A 2 14.17 22.16 39.05
C GLU A 2 13.83 20.88 38.28
N GLN A 3 12.80 20.94 37.45
CA GLN A 3 12.62 19.96 36.41
C GLN A 3 13.65 20.26 35.32
N GLY A 4 14.69 19.47 35.30
CA GLY A 4 15.74 19.56 34.30
C GLY A 4 15.16 19.39 32.90
N ASP A 5 15.32 20.42 32.13
CA ASP A 5 15.23 20.44 30.67
C ASP A 5 16.25 19.42 30.11
N LYS A 6 15.78 18.21 29.81
CA LYS A 6 16.56 17.28 29.02
C LYS A 6 16.47 17.68 27.56
N GLY A 7 17.23 18.74 27.23
CA GLY A 7 17.57 19.08 25.86
C GLY A 7 18.33 17.91 25.21
N GLY A 8 17.58 16.89 24.72
CA GLY A 8 18.13 15.80 23.96
C GLY A 8 18.45 16.27 22.54
N SER A 9 19.68 16.11 22.11
CA SER A 9 20.09 16.12 20.70
C SER A 9 19.11 15.30 19.87
N GLY A 10 18.58 15.87 18.79
CA GLY A 10 17.43 15.40 18.02
C GLY A 10 17.32 13.89 17.88
N GLN A 11 16.34 13.31 18.56
CA GLN A 11 16.03 11.88 18.41
C GLN A 11 15.70 11.59 16.96
N ALA A 12 16.28 10.53 16.43
CA ALA A 12 16.05 10.07 15.06
C ALA A 12 15.64 8.60 15.05
N VAL A 13 14.76 8.26 14.11
CA VAL A 13 14.28 6.90 13.92
C VAL A 13 14.30 6.53 12.44
N LEU A 14 14.60 5.29 12.15
CA LEU A 14 14.45 4.67 10.83
C LEU A 14 13.15 3.89 10.80
N VAL A 15 12.24 4.23 9.89
CA VAL A 15 10.98 3.53 9.71
C VAL A 15 11.02 2.79 8.37
N ASN A 16 10.80 1.48 8.40
CA ASN A 16 10.67 0.64 7.22
C ASN A 16 9.19 0.33 6.97
N VAL A 17 8.72 0.59 5.76
CA VAL A 17 7.30 0.48 5.42
C VAL A 17 7.13 -0.28 4.10
N PRO A 18 6.44 -1.43 4.11
CA PRO A 18 6.24 -2.23 2.91
C PRO A 18 5.26 -1.60 1.93
N ALA A 19 5.51 -1.82 0.64
CA ALA A 19 4.54 -1.65 -0.42
C ALA A 19 3.32 -2.52 -0.18
N THR A 20 2.20 -2.17 -0.79
CA THR A 20 0.99 -2.95 -0.72
C THR A 20 0.34 -3.10 -2.09
N THR A 21 -0.33 -4.23 -2.30
CA THR A 21 -1.31 -4.39 -3.36
C THR A 21 -2.70 -4.45 -2.73
N ALA A 22 -3.63 -3.66 -3.23
CA ALA A 22 -4.96 -3.52 -2.67
C ALA A 22 -6.03 -4.01 -3.66
N ASN A 23 -7.22 -4.25 -3.16
CA ASN A 23 -8.37 -4.81 -3.86
C ASN A 23 -8.18 -6.27 -4.28
N ILE A 24 -7.09 -6.62 -4.92
CA ILE A 24 -6.78 -7.97 -5.43
C ILE A 24 -7.98 -8.55 -6.20
N GLY A 25 -8.51 -7.77 -7.17
CA GLY A 25 -9.76 -8.05 -7.86
C GLY A 25 -10.99 -7.71 -7.01
N PRO A 26 -11.78 -8.71 -6.56
CA PRO A 26 -13.11 -8.48 -5.96
C PRO A 26 -13.10 -7.92 -4.53
N GLY A 27 -11.94 -7.73 -3.91
CA GLY A 27 -11.80 -7.22 -2.54
C GLY A 27 -11.77 -5.70 -2.43
N PHE A 28 -12.53 -5.00 -3.27
CA PHE A 28 -12.55 -3.54 -3.35
C PHE A 28 -12.71 -2.86 -1.98
N ASP A 29 -11.77 -1.97 -1.64
CA ASP A 29 -11.70 -1.21 -0.38
C ASP A 29 -11.69 -2.08 0.90
N CYS A 30 -11.48 -3.40 0.81
CA CYS A 30 -11.46 -4.27 1.99
C CYS A 30 -10.30 -5.28 2.04
N LEU A 31 -9.70 -5.65 0.91
CA LEU A 31 -8.63 -6.64 0.85
C LEU A 31 -7.32 -6.00 0.38
N GLY A 32 -6.24 -6.25 1.12
CA GLY A 32 -4.91 -5.81 0.73
C GLY A 32 -3.81 -6.69 1.30
N ALA A 33 -2.66 -6.68 0.64
CA ALA A 33 -1.51 -7.48 1.02
C ALA A 33 -0.22 -6.64 1.04
N ALA A 34 0.61 -6.86 2.04
CA ALA A 34 1.95 -6.29 2.10
C ALA A 34 2.92 -7.11 1.24
N LEU A 35 3.77 -6.42 0.49
CA LEU A 35 4.76 -7.00 -0.41
C LEU A 35 6.17 -6.66 0.08
N ASN A 36 7.13 -7.53 -0.17
CA ASN A 36 8.53 -7.38 0.24
C ASN A 36 9.31 -6.34 -0.57
N LEU A 37 8.69 -5.21 -0.86
CA LEU A 37 9.28 -4.02 -1.46
C LEU A 37 9.08 -2.86 -0.49
N ASN A 38 10.15 -2.30 0.07
CA ASN A 38 10.04 -1.38 1.20
C ASN A 38 10.54 0.03 0.86
N ASN A 39 9.79 1.04 1.30
CA ASN A 39 10.29 2.39 1.45
C ASN A 39 10.95 2.54 2.83
N THR A 40 12.01 3.32 2.91
CA THR A 40 12.66 3.68 4.18
C THR A 40 12.55 5.18 4.43
N PHE A 41 12.26 5.52 5.69
CA PHE A 41 12.08 6.89 6.14
C PHE A 41 12.96 7.12 7.37
N HIS A 42 13.94 7.98 7.22
CA HIS A 42 14.75 8.48 8.32
C HIS A 42 14.08 9.75 8.83
N LEU A 43 13.50 9.70 10.01
CA LEU A 43 12.76 10.81 10.62
C LEU A 43 13.57 11.35 11.81
N ARG A 44 13.77 12.66 11.85
CA ARG A 44 14.49 13.35 12.91
C ARG A 44 13.71 14.56 13.41
N SER A 45 13.47 14.63 14.71
CA SER A 45 12.91 15.83 15.34
C SER A 45 13.92 16.95 15.33
N LEU A 46 13.52 18.12 14.88
CA LEU A 46 14.33 19.33 14.88
C LEU A 46 14.00 20.21 16.10
N HIS A 47 15.00 20.83 16.70
CA HIS A 47 14.87 21.70 17.88
C HIS A 47 14.37 23.11 17.55
N ALA A 48 13.45 23.26 16.61
CA ALA A 48 12.89 24.56 16.29
C ALA A 48 11.47 24.69 16.87
N ASP A 49 11.18 25.85 17.48
CA ASP A 49 9.82 26.27 17.85
C ASP A 49 8.97 26.60 16.60
N SER A 50 9.18 25.87 15.52
CA SER A 50 8.52 26.05 14.23
C SER A 50 7.83 24.77 13.78
N GLU A 51 6.74 24.91 13.05
CA GLU A 51 6.02 23.81 12.38
C GLU A 51 6.61 23.52 10.99
N ASP A 52 7.96 23.45 10.87
CA ASP A 52 8.62 23.24 9.60
C ASP A 52 8.81 21.76 9.30
N PHE A 53 8.63 21.40 8.03
CA PHE A 53 8.90 20.07 7.53
C PHE A 53 9.86 20.09 6.36
N GLU A 54 11.03 19.51 6.56
CA GLU A 54 12.04 19.32 5.52
C GLU A 54 11.96 17.91 4.94
N LEU A 55 11.93 17.80 3.61
CA LEU A 55 11.93 16.53 2.90
C LEU A 55 13.15 16.43 1.98
N ILE A 56 13.96 15.39 2.18
CA ILE A 56 15.10 15.02 1.36
C ILE A 56 14.79 13.67 0.71
N VAL A 57 14.66 13.65 -0.61
CA VAL A 57 14.44 12.41 -1.38
C VAL A 57 15.77 11.92 -1.92
N GLU A 58 16.22 10.75 -1.47
CA GLU A 58 17.52 10.16 -1.81
C GLU A 58 17.44 9.24 -3.04
N SER A 59 16.22 8.83 -3.43
CA SER A 59 15.99 7.98 -4.61
C SER A 59 15.63 8.81 -5.85
N SER A 60 15.84 8.27 -7.03
CA SER A 60 15.39 8.88 -8.30
C SER A 60 13.85 8.96 -8.37
N GLU A 61 13.17 7.98 -7.78
CA GLU A 61 11.72 7.99 -7.62
C GLU A 61 11.31 9.08 -6.61
N GLY A 62 10.26 9.82 -6.94
CA GLY A 62 9.73 10.83 -6.02
C GLY A 62 10.46 12.18 -5.99
N SER A 63 11.42 12.45 -6.88
CA SER A 63 12.15 13.72 -6.96
C SER A 63 11.27 14.98 -7.08
N HIS A 64 10.01 14.81 -7.45
CA HIS A 64 9.00 15.88 -7.52
C HIS A 64 8.28 16.14 -6.18
N LEU A 65 8.46 15.27 -5.17
CA LEU A 65 7.88 15.46 -3.84
C LEU A 65 8.53 16.67 -3.16
N ARG A 66 7.78 17.34 -2.32
CA ARG A 66 8.21 18.56 -1.63
C ARG A 66 7.92 18.45 -0.14
N GLY A 67 8.74 19.10 0.66
CA GLY A 67 8.48 19.35 2.08
C GLY A 67 7.32 20.33 2.29
N GLY A 68 7.19 20.79 3.52
CA GLY A 68 6.17 21.75 3.92
C GLY A 68 4.96 21.11 4.60
N PRO A 69 4.04 21.94 5.15
CA PRO A 69 3.00 21.51 6.08
C PRO A 69 1.95 20.59 5.45
N GLU A 70 1.78 20.63 4.13
CA GLU A 70 0.83 19.79 3.39
C GLU A 70 1.38 18.41 3.03
N ASN A 71 2.65 18.14 3.30
CA ASN A 71 3.24 16.83 3.03
C ASN A 71 2.57 15.74 3.87
N LEU A 72 2.27 14.61 3.26
CA LEU A 72 1.48 13.54 3.88
C LEU A 72 2.19 12.91 5.09
N ILE A 73 3.53 12.80 5.06
CA ILE A 73 4.33 12.32 6.20
C ILE A 73 4.11 13.27 7.39
N TYR A 74 4.26 14.57 7.17
CA TYR A 74 4.13 15.57 8.22
C TYR A 74 2.72 15.69 8.76
N ARG A 75 1.71 15.71 7.88
CA ARG A 75 0.29 15.70 8.29
C ARG A 75 -0.05 14.47 9.14
N SER A 76 0.55 13.33 8.83
CA SER A 76 0.37 12.12 9.61
C SER A 76 1.05 12.22 10.98
N ALA A 77 2.26 12.77 11.04
CA ALA A 77 2.94 13.07 12.30
C ALA A 77 2.13 14.05 13.17
N GLN A 78 1.59 15.12 12.58
CA GLN A 78 0.71 16.07 13.27
C GLN A 78 -0.54 15.41 13.87
N ARG A 79 -1.07 14.34 13.26
CA ARG A 79 -2.20 13.59 13.84
C ARG A 79 -1.82 12.89 15.14
N VAL A 80 -0.58 12.36 15.24
CA VAL A 80 -0.09 11.78 16.49
C VAL A 80 0.04 12.84 17.55
N TRP A 81 0.75 13.94 17.30
CA TRP A 81 0.93 15.03 18.28
C TRP A 81 -0.40 15.59 18.77
N ARG A 82 -1.37 15.78 17.87
CA ARG A 82 -2.72 16.24 18.23
C ARG A 82 -3.45 15.23 19.12
N GLU A 83 -3.31 13.93 18.84
CA GLU A 83 -3.96 12.88 19.62
C GLU A 83 -3.41 12.77 21.05
N ILE A 84 -2.12 13.04 21.24
CA ILE A 84 -1.47 13.05 22.56
C ILE A 84 -1.48 14.42 23.24
N GLY A 85 -2.11 15.43 22.62
CA GLY A 85 -2.22 16.78 23.20
C GLY A 85 -0.94 17.61 23.14
N CYS A 86 -0.01 17.26 22.22
CA CYS A 86 1.22 18.02 22.01
C CYS A 86 1.09 18.98 20.82
N SER A 87 1.84 20.07 20.86
CA SER A 87 2.02 20.95 19.69
C SER A 87 2.80 20.25 18.60
N PRO A 88 2.53 20.54 17.32
CA PRO A 88 3.38 20.08 16.22
C PRO A 88 4.84 20.50 16.40
N ARG A 89 5.78 19.68 15.93
CA ARG A 89 7.21 19.92 16.01
C ARG A 89 7.82 19.98 14.62
N ALA A 90 8.92 20.68 14.47
CA ALA A 90 9.71 20.64 13.26
C ALA A 90 10.28 19.23 13.05
N LEU A 91 10.19 18.72 11.80
CA LEU A 91 10.57 17.36 11.43
C LEU A 91 11.37 17.37 10.13
N GLU A 92 12.48 16.67 10.10
CA GLU A 92 13.21 16.32 8.88
C GLU A 92 12.87 14.87 8.50
N ALA A 93 12.61 14.63 7.23
CA ALA A 93 12.46 13.28 6.67
C ALA A 93 13.43 13.09 5.50
N ARG A 94 14.31 12.09 5.59
CA ARG A 94 15.08 11.57 4.45
C ARG A 94 14.43 10.30 4.00
N VAL A 95 14.09 10.19 2.72
CA VAL A 95 13.30 9.07 2.21
C VAL A 95 14.00 8.40 1.04
N HIS A 96 14.06 7.07 1.11
CA HIS A 96 14.45 6.22 0.00
C HIS A 96 13.23 5.45 -0.47
N LEU A 97 12.78 5.73 -1.71
CA LEU A 97 11.56 5.17 -2.28
C LEU A 97 11.90 4.04 -3.25
N ALA A 98 11.64 2.80 -2.87
CA ALA A 98 11.57 1.65 -3.77
C ALA A 98 10.16 1.51 -4.39
N VAL A 99 9.15 2.05 -3.70
CA VAL A 99 7.75 2.08 -4.14
C VAL A 99 7.48 3.39 -4.89
N PRO A 100 7.33 3.37 -6.21
CA PRO A 100 7.14 4.60 -6.96
C PRO A 100 5.76 5.23 -6.68
N PRO A 101 5.70 6.57 -6.54
CA PRO A 101 4.44 7.28 -6.31
C PRO A 101 3.44 7.14 -7.46
N ALA A 102 2.13 7.05 -7.14
CA ALA A 102 1.02 6.98 -8.08
C ALA A 102 1.11 5.79 -9.08
N ARG A 103 1.51 4.62 -8.55
CA ARG A 103 1.60 3.36 -9.32
C ARG A 103 0.69 2.24 -8.80
N GLY A 104 -0.19 2.52 -7.83
CA GLY A 104 -1.10 1.49 -7.30
C GLY A 104 -0.43 0.49 -6.35
N LEU A 105 0.69 0.88 -5.71
CA LEU A 105 1.44 0.07 -4.76
C LEU A 105 1.45 0.65 -3.34
N GLY A 106 0.44 1.43 -2.98
CA GLY A 106 0.27 1.97 -1.64
C GLY A 106 1.31 3.03 -1.22
N SER A 107 1.89 3.79 -2.17
CA SER A 107 2.90 4.81 -1.83
C SER A 107 2.36 5.89 -0.87
N SER A 108 1.08 6.29 -0.95
CA SER A 108 0.46 7.17 0.04
C SER A 108 0.38 6.51 1.42
N ALA A 109 -0.03 5.24 1.45
CA ALA A 109 -0.09 4.47 2.68
C ALA A 109 1.28 4.35 3.36
N THR A 110 2.38 4.17 2.58
CA THR A 110 3.73 4.15 3.16
C THR A 110 4.10 5.48 3.81
N ALA A 111 3.73 6.62 3.21
CA ALA A 111 3.96 7.94 3.79
C ALA A 111 3.13 8.18 5.06
N ILE A 112 1.85 7.78 5.05
CA ILE A 112 0.97 7.89 6.23
C ILE A 112 1.52 7.05 7.39
N VAL A 113 1.81 5.79 7.13
CA VAL A 113 2.30 4.86 8.16
C VAL A 113 3.65 5.31 8.70
N ALA A 114 4.56 5.77 7.82
CA ALA A 114 5.85 6.32 8.25
C ALA A 114 5.70 7.53 9.16
N GLY A 115 4.84 8.48 8.81
CA GLY A 115 4.60 9.68 9.62
C GLY A 115 3.97 9.34 10.98
N LEU A 116 2.97 8.44 11.01
CA LEU A 116 2.33 8.00 12.25
C LEU A 116 3.29 7.22 13.15
N LEU A 117 3.93 6.19 12.60
CA LEU A 117 4.80 5.31 13.38
C LEU A 117 6.06 6.05 13.86
N GLY A 118 6.65 6.87 12.99
CA GLY A 118 7.84 7.63 13.32
C GLY A 118 7.59 8.70 14.37
N ALA A 119 6.51 9.49 14.24
CA ALA A 119 6.15 10.47 15.27
C ALA A 119 5.81 9.79 16.61
N ASN A 120 5.09 8.67 16.59
CA ASN A 120 4.80 7.89 17.80
C ASN A 120 6.09 7.39 18.47
N ALA A 121 7.05 6.91 17.69
CA ALA A 121 8.35 6.46 18.18
C ALA A 121 9.17 7.59 18.79
N LEU A 122 9.23 8.75 18.13
CA LEU A 122 9.92 9.95 18.62
C LEU A 122 9.34 10.49 19.94
N GLU A 123 8.07 10.22 20.22
CA GLU A 123 7.41 10.59 21.49
C GLU A 123 7.40 9.46 22.55
N GLY A 124 8.14 8.36 22.30
CA GLY A 124 8.24 7.23 23.24
C GLY A 124 7.04 6.28 23.21
N GLU A 125 6.37 6.16 22.07
CA GLU A 125 5.27 5.23 21.78
C GLU A 125 4.01 5.39 22.66
N PRO A 126 3.48 6.62 22.82
CA PRO A 126 2.30 6.85 23.66
C PRO A 126 1.01 6.25 23.10
N LEU A 127 0.94 5.98 21.79
CA LEU A 127 -0.23 5.41 21.12
C LEU A 127 -0.05 3.92 20.83
N SER A 128 -1.11 3.15 21.06
CA SER A 128 -1.13 1.72 20.69
C SER A 128 -1.20 1.53 19.16
N LYS A 129 -0.81 0.32 18.72
CA LYS A 129 -0.87 -0.04 17.29
C LYS A 129 -2.29 0.03 16.73
N GLU A 130 -3.29 -0.32 17.53
CA GLU A 130 -4.71 -0.21 17.16
C GLU A 130 -5.11 1.25 16.94
N LYS A 131 -4.62 2.16 17.79
CA LYS A 131 -4.89 3.59 17.63
C LYS A 131 -4.21 4.16 16.39
N LEU A 132 -2.95 3.80 16.13
CA LEU A 132 -2.26 4.18 14.90
C LEU A 132 -2.99 3.66 13.64
N LEU A 133 -3.56 2.45 13.71
CA LEU A 133 -4.35 1.89 12.63
C LEU A 133 -5.62 2.71 12.35
N GLU A 134 -6.36 3.09 13.39
CA GLU A 134 -7.54 3.96 13.25
C GLU A 134 -7.16 5.30 12.59
N LEU A 135 -6.10 5.93 13.06
CA LEU A 135 -5.59 7.19 12.49
C LEU A 135 -5.18 7.03 11.02
N ALA A 136 -4.51 5.92 10.68
CA ALA A 136 -4.10 5.64 9.32
C ALA A 136 -5.30 5.50 8.36
N ILE A 137 -6.33 4.76 8.78
CA ILE A 137 -7.56 4.60 7.99
C ILE A 137 -8.31 5.92 7.85
N ASP A 138 -8.38 6.72 8.91
CA ASP A 138 -9.04 8.04 8.89
C ASP A 138 -8.34 9.01 7.92
N ILE A 139 -7.01 8.97 7.82
CA ILE A 139 -6.23 9.83 6.92
C ILE A 139 -6.38 9.37 5.47
N GLU A 140 -6.26 8.07 5.20
CA GLU A 140 -6.32 7.51 3.83
C GLU A 140 -7.74 7.45 3.28
N GLY A 141 -8.73 7.26 4.16
CA GLY A 141 -10.14 7.11 3.82
C GLY A 141 -10.57 5.69 3.46
N HIS A 142 -9.63 4.75 3.32
CA HIS A 142 -9.87 3.33 3.07
C HIS A 142 -8.75 2.46 3.67
N PRO A 143 -9.07 1.21 4.10
CA PRO A 143 -8.16 0.42 4.90
C PRO A 143 -7.17 -0.43 4.09
N ASP A 144 -7.48 -0.75 2.86
CA ASP A 144 -6.90 -1.82 2.04
C ASP A 144 -5.40 -1.67 1.74
N ASN A 145 -4.83 -0.47 1.89
CA ASN A 145 -3.39 -0.21 1.78
C ASN A 145 -2.73 0.03 3.15
N VAL A 146 -3.29 0.91 3.98
CA VAL A 146 -2.66 1.28 5.25
C VAL A 146 -2.64 0.14 6.26
N VAL A 147 -3.66 -0.74 6.23
CA VAL A 147 -3.74 -1.87 7.16
C VAL A 147 -2.63 -2.90 6.88
N PRO A 148 -2.49 -3.46 5.67
CA PRO A 148 -1.39 -4.38 5.39
C PRO A 148 -0.02 -3.69 5.47
N SER A 149 0.11 -2.42 5.13
CA SER A 149 1.34 -1.66 5.31
C SER A 149 1.78 -1.64 6.78
N LEU A 150 0.87 -1.36 7.71
CA LEU A 150 1.16 -1.30 9.15
C LEU A 150 1.31 -2.68 9.79
N LEU A 151 0.49 -3.67 9.40
CA LEU A 151 0.41 -4.97 10.08
C LEU A 151 1.15 -6.10 9.38
N GLY A 152 1.41 -5.98 8.08
CA GLY A 152 1.92 -7.05 7.23
C GLY A 152 0.87 -8.08 6.84
N GLY A 153 1.24 -8.99 5.95
CA GLY A 153 0.42 -10.10 5.51
C GLY A 153 -0.73 -9.71 4.57
N LEU A 154 -1.62 -10.67 4.34
CA LEU A 154 -2.89 -10.46 3.65
C LEU A 154 -3.94 -10.05 4.70
N CYS A 155 -4.51 -8.87 4.55
CA CYS A 155 -5.48 -8.31 5.50
C CYS A 155 -6.84 -8.10 4.83
N LEU A 156 -7.85 -8.70 5.43
CA LEU A 156 -9.25 -8.37 5.17
C LEU A 156 -9.72 -7.39 6.25
N THR A 157 -10.22 -6.24 5.85
CA THR A 157 -10.67 -5.19 6.76
C THR A 157 -12.09 -4.79 6.42
N ALA A 158 -12.95 -4.82 7.42
CA ALA A 158 -14.35 -4.44 7.27
C ALA A 158 -14.83 -3.61 8.47
N ARG A 159 -15.82 -2.78 8.24
CA ARG A 159 -16.47 -2.03 9.31
C ARG A 159 -17.57 -2.90 9.93
N ALA A 160 -17.43 -3.23 11.21
CA ALA A 160 -18.43 -4.01 11.94
C ALA A 160 -19.72 -3.20 12.15
N ALA A 161 -20.82 -3.87 12.50
CA ALA A 161 -22.08 -3.22 12.88
C ALA A 161 -21.93 -2.23 14.06
N SER A 162 -20.93 -2.44 14.92
CA SER A 162 -20.53 -1.52 16.01
C SER A 162 -19.75 -0.30 15.52
N HIS A 163 -19.64 -0.08 14.23
CA HIS A 163 -18.82 0.95 13.58
C HIS A 163 -17.31 0.88 13.83
N ARG A 164 -16.82 -0.17 14.49
CA ARG A 164 -15.38 -0.41 14.69
C ARG A 164 -14.80 -1.14 13.48
N TRP A 165 -13.55 -0.84 13.18
CA TRP A 165 -12.80 -1.60 12.19
C TRP A 165 -12.47 -3.00 12.73
N ARG A 166 -12.70 -4.01 11.89
CA ARG A 166 -12.28 -5.39 12.13
C ARG A 166 -11.25 -5.75 11.08
N VAL A 167 -10.10 -6.20 11.54
CA VAL A 167 -9.03 -6.69 10.70
C VAL A 167 -8.87 -8.18 10.92
N VAL A 168 -8.85 -8.93 9.84
CA VAL A 168 -8.57 -10.36 9.84
C VAL A 168 -7.34 -10.59 8.98
N ARG A 169 -6.30 -11.18 9.55
CA ARG A 169 -5.16 -11.66 8.77
C ARG A 169 -5.54 -12.96 8.10
N CYS A 170 -5.51 -12.97 6.78
CA CYS A 170 -5.84 -14.13 5.98
C CYS A 170 -4.58 -14.92 5.61
N GLU A 171 -4.75 -16.22 5.40
CA GLU A 171 -3.67 -17.08 4.95
C GLU A 171 -3.38 -16.87 3.47
N TRP A 172 -2.09 -16.87 3.13
CA TRP A 172 -1.58 -16.87 1.76
C TRP A 172 -0.67 -18.07 1.59
N HIS A 173 -1.11 -19.01 0.78
CA HIS A 173 -0.39 -20.27 0.60
C HIS A 173 0.98 -20.03 -0.07
N ARG A 174 2.03 -20.65 0.44
CA ARG A 174 3.42 -20.47 0.00
C ARG A 174 3.68 -20.75 -1.50
N GLN A 175 2.82 -21.52 -2.15
CA GLN A 175 2.91 -21.82 -3.59
C GLN A 175 2.33 -20.70 -4.47
N VAL A 176 1.56 -19.79 -3.91
CA VAL A 176 1.01 -18.66 -4.64
C VAL A 176 2.07 -17.58 -4.76
N GLN A 177 2.50 -17.29 -5.97
CA GLN A 177 3.45 -16.22 -6.26
C GLN A 177 2.73 -14.99 -6.77
N ALA A 178 3.10 -13.82 -6.23
CA ALA A 178 2.71 -12.53 -6.77
C ALA A 178 3.76 -12.04 -7.78
N VAL A 179 3.31 -11.61 -8.94
CA VAL A 179 4.12 -10.88 -9.92
C VAL A 179 3.47 -9.54 -10.15
N VAL A 180 4.19 -8.46 -9.92
CA VAL A 180 3.69 -7.09 -10.06
C VAL A 180 4.42 -6.40 -11.19
N ALA A 181 3.68 -6.00 -12.21
CA ALA A 181 4.22 -5.21 -13.31
C ALA A 181 3.92 -3.72 -13.09
N ILE A 182 4.97 -2.91 -13.04
CA ILE A 182 4.98 -1.52 -12.63
C ILE A 182 5.33 -0.65 -13.84
N PRO A 183 4.33 -0.04 -14.52
CA PRO A 183 4.60 0.77 -15.70
C PRO A 183 5.10 2.18 -15.35
N SER A 184 5.72 2.85 -16.30
CA SER A 184 6.19 4.24 -16.14
C SER A 184 5.07 5.29 -16.14
N ILE A 185 3.86 4.94 -16.61
CA ILE A 185 2.68 5.81 -16.58
C ILE A 185 2.15 5.99 -15.15
N ARG A 186 1.43 7.08 -14.91
CA ARG A 186 0.82 7.41 -13.61
C ARG A 186 -0.70 7.41 -13.70
N LEU A 187 -1.37 6.97 -12.65
CA LEU A 187 -2.80 7.09 -12.50
C LEU A 187 -3.12 7.55 -11.08
N SER A 188 -3.84 8.65 -10.93
CA SER A 188 -4.23 9.11 -9.61
C SER A 188 -5.39 8.27 -9.07
N THR A 189 -5.39 8.03 -7.75
CA THR A 189 -6.51 7.34 -7.07
C THR A 189 -7.82 8.12 -7.26
N ALA A 190 -7.77 9.45 -7.31
CA ALA A 190 -8.93 10.30 -7.54
C ALA A 190 -9.55 10.07 -8.93
N ASP A 191 -8.72 9.95 -9.98
CA ASP A 191 -9.19 9.66 -11.34
C ASP A 191 -9.80 8.26 -11.42
N ALA A 192 -9.13 7.27 -10.84
CA ALA A 192 -9.63 5.89 -10.80
C ALA A 192 -10.97 5.78 -10.04
N ARG A 193 -11.16 6.58 -8.98
CA ARG A 193 -12.44 6.63 -8.24
C ARG A 193 -13.51 7.38 -9.02
N ARG A 194 -13.18 8.46 -9.74
CA ARG A 194 -14.14 9.19 -10.58
C ARG A 194 -14.73 8.36 -11.73
N ALA A 195 -13.99 7.38 -12.23
CA ALA A 195 -14.45 6.50 -13.29
C ALA A 195 -15.52 5.49 -12.82
N MET A 196 -15.66 5.28 -11.51
CA MET A 196 -16.57 4.28 -10.95
C MET A 196 -18.04 4.74 -11.01
N PRO A 197 -18.98 3.80 -11.20
CA PRO A 197 -20.39 4.10 -11.13
C PRO A 197 -20.83 4.41 -9.69
N ARG A 198 -21.88 5.18 -9.53
CA ARG A 198 -22.47 5.47 -8.21
C ARG A 198 -23.33 4.33 -7.67
N GLN A 199 -23.72 3.40 -8.52
CA GLN A 199 -24.59 2.27 -8.19
C GLN A 199 -24.13 1.03 -8.97
N VAL A 200 -24.30 -0.13 -8.36
CA VAL A 200 -24.02 -1.43 -8.99
C VAL A 200 -25.29 -2.27 -8.97
N SER A 201 -25.42 -3.19 -9.93
CA SER A 201 -26.55 -4.12 -9.97
C SER A 201 -26.45 -5.17 -8.86
N ILE A 202 -27.59 -5.68 -8.39
CA ILE A 202 -27.59 -6.81 -7.44
C ILE A 202 -26.85 -8.03 -8.00
N PRO A 203 -27.03 -8.43 -9.29
CA PRO A 203 -26.24 -9.52 -9.85
C PRO A 203 -24.74 -9.30 -9.79
N ASP A 204 -24.24 -8.08 -10.04
CA ASP A 204 -22.80 -7.77 -9.96
C ASP A 204 -22.30 -7.81 -8.51
N ALA A 205 -23.09 -7.28 -7.57
CA ALA A 205 -22.76 -7.37 -6.15
C ALA A 205 -22.68 -8.83 -5.68
N VAL A 206 -23.65 -9.68 -6.04
CA VAL A 206 -23.66 -11.12 -5.70
C VAL A 206 -22.48 -11.85 -6.34
N ALA A 207 -22.18 -11.57 -7.62
CA ALA A 207 -21.01 -12.15 -8.30
C ALA A 207 -19.71 -11.77 -7.57
N ASN A 208 -19.54 -10.50 -7.17
CA ASN A 208 -18.36 -10.02 -6.48
C ASN A 208 -18.18 -10.66 -5.09
N LEU A 209 -19.27 -10.85 -4.33
CA LEU A 209 -19.23 -11.58 -3.04
C LEU A 209 -18.78 -13.03 -3.23
N GLY A 210 -19.29 -13.72 -4.26
CA GLY A 210 -18.87 -15.07 -4.62
C GLY A 210 -17.38 -15.13 -4.99
N SER A 211 -16.95 -14.25 -5.88
CA SER A 211 -15.54 -14.14 -6.32
C SER A 211 -14.60 -13.90 -5.15
N LEU A 212 -14.90 -12.97 -4.24
CA LEU A 212 -14.08 -12.71 -3.05
C LEU A 212 -13.96 -13.95 -2.16
N THR A 213 -15.06 -14.70 -1.98
CA THR A 213 -15.06 -15.91 -1.16
C THR A 213 -14.19 -17.02 -1.78
N LEU A 214 -14.30 -17.22 -3.11
CA LEU A 214 -13.46 -18.16 -3.86
C LEU A 214 -11.99 -17.77 -3.79
N LEU A 215 -11.66 -16.47 -3.99
CA LEU A 215 -10.31 -15.96 -3.91
C LEU A 215 -9.67 -16.23 -2.54
N LEU A 216 -10.35 -15.89 -1.46
CA LEU A 216 -9.83 -16.12 -0.10
C LEU A 216 -9.58 -17.62 0.16
N GLN A 217 -10.49 -18.48 -0.26
CA GLN A 217 -10.31 -19.93 -0.13
C GLN A 217 -9.18 -20.45 -1.02
N GLY A 218 -9.05 -19.93 -2.24
CA GLY A 218 -7.96 -20.26 -3.16
C GLY A 218 -6.59 -19.84 -2.64
N LEU A 219 -6.47 -18.61 -2.12
CA LEU A 219 -5.24 -18.10 -1.50
C LEU A 219 -4.83 -18.92 -0.28
N ARG A 220 -5.78 -19.34 0.55
CA ARG A 220 -5.55 -20.18 1.72
C ARG A 220 -5.06 -21.57 1.34
N SER A 221 -5.72 -22.23 0.37
CA SER A 221 -5.43 -23.63 0.00
C SER A 221 -4.32 -23.79 -1.05
N GLY A 222 -3.93 -22.71 -1.75
CA GLY A 222 -3.06 -22.77 -2.92
C GLY A 222 -3.72 -23.36 -4.16
N ASN A 223 -5.07 -23.42 -4.19
CA ASN A 223 -5.82 -23.96 -5.33
C ASN A 223 -5.93 -22.90 -6.44
N GLY A 224 -5.25 -23.18 -7.58
CA GLY A 224 -5.21 -22.26 -8.72
C GLY A 224 -6.55 -22.02 -9.39
N ASP A 225 -7.43 -23.03 -9.45
CA ASP A 225 -8.75 -22.92 -10.09
C ASP A 225 -9.64 -21.98 -9.27
N LEU A 226 -9.60 -22.10 -7.91
CA LEU A 226 -10.34 -21.19 -7.04
C LEU A 226 -9.81 -19.75 -7.11
N ILE A 227 -8.48 -19.58 -7.29
CA ILE A 227 -7.88 -18.26 -7.49
C ILE A 227 -8.34 -17.69 -8.84
N ALA A 228 -8.29 -18.49 -9.90
CA ALA A 228 -8.73 -18.09 -11.23
C ALA A 228 -10.19 -17.62 -11.24
N ASP A 229 -11.10 -18.43 -10.69
CA ASP A 229 -12.52 -18.09 -10.57
C ASP A 229 -12.77 -16.92 -9.61
N GLY A 230 -11.91 -16.78 -8.59
CA GLY A 230 -12.01 -15.74 -7.58
C GLY A 230 -11.46 -14.37 -7.99
N MET A 231 -10.58 -14.28 -8.98
CA MET A 231 -9.99 -13.01 -9.41
C MET A 231 -10.84 -12.28 -10.47
N HIS A 232 -12.16 -12.35 -10.34
CA HIS A 232 -13.11 -11.64 -11.19
C HIS A 232 -13.81 -10.54 -10.40
N ASP A 233 -13.59 -9.30 -10.82
CA ASP A 233 -14.25 -8.13 -10.24
C ASP A 233 -15.27 -7.52 -11.21
N ARG A 234 -16.41 -7.08 -10.66
CA ARG A 234 -17.46 -6.36 -11.38
C ARG A 234 -17.76 -4.98 -10.80
N LEU A 235 -17.03 -4.58 -9.77
CA LEU A 235 -17.27 -3.31 -9.07
C LEU A 235 -16.39 -2.18 -9.58
N HIS A 236 -15.10 -2.42 -9.78
CA HIS A 236 -14.16 -1.35 -10.10
C HIS A 236 -13.31 -1.60 -11.36
N GLU A 237 -12.85 -2.83 -11.61
CA GLU A 237 -11.96 -3.14 -12.73
C GLU A 237 -12.55 -2.82 -14.10
N PRO A 238 -13.83 -3.13 -14.40
CA PRO A 238 -14.42 -2.82 -15.70
C PRO A 238 -14.33 -1.33 -16.07
N TYR A 239 -14.30 -0.45 -15.06
CA TYR A 239 -14.25 1.00 -15.23
C TYR A 239 -12.83 1.55 -15.18
N ARG A 240 -11.88 0.82 -14.59
CA ARG A 240 -10.48 1.24 -14.43
C ARG A 240 -9.57 0.74 -15.54
N TRP A 241 -9.79 -0.46 -16.09
CA TRP A 241 -9.00 -0.98 -17.19
C TRP A 241 -8.88 -0.02 -18.38
N PRO A 242 -9.93 0.69 -18.82
CA PRO A 242 -9.81 1.67 -19.90
C PRO A 242 -8.86 2.84 -19.61
N LEU A 243 -8.53 3.10 -18.35
CA LEU A 243 -7.60 4.15 -17.93
C LEU A 243 -6.14 3.72 -17.99
N ILE A 244 -5.87 2.43 -18.19
CA ILE A 244 -4.52 1.84 -18.14
C ILE A 244 -4.09 1.46 -19.55
N GLN A 245 -3.27 2.32 -20.18
CA GLN A 245 -2.73 2.05 -21.51
C GLN A 245 -1.98 0.71 -21.51
N GLY A 246 -2.33 -0.20 -22.41
CA GLY A 246 -1.70 -1.51 -22.53
C GLY A 246 -2.11 -2.53 -21.44
N GLY A 247 -2.89 -2.14 -20.44
CA GLY A 247 -3.20 -2.98 -19.29
C GLY A 247 -3.90 -4.29 -19.64
N MET A 248 -4.86 -4.27 -20.57
CA MET A 248 -5.55 -5.50 -21.02
C MET A 248 -4.62 -6.47 -21.76
N GLN A 249 -3.70 -5.96 -22.59
CA GLN A 249 -2.69 -6.76 -23.29
C GLN A 249 -1.75 -7.44 -22.27
N VAL A 250 -1.34 -6.70 -21.22
CA VAL A 250 -0.51 -7.23 -20.13
C VAL A 250 -1.24 -8.32 -19.35
N ARG A 251 -2.54 -8.10 -19.04
CA ARG A 251 -3.38 -9.12 -18.41
C ARG A 251 -3.43 -10.42 -19.24
N GLU A 252 -3.69 -10.30 -20.53
CA GLU A 252 -3.71 -11.46 -21.43
C GLU A 252 -2.35 -12.16 -21.51
N ALA A 253 -1.25 -11.42 -21.57
CA ALA A 253 0.11 -11.95 -21.60
C ALA A 253 0.43 -12.72 -20.32
N ALA A 254 0.06 -12.20 -19.13
CA ALA A 254 0.23 -12.87 -17.85
C ALA A 254 -0.52 -14.21 -17.82
N LEU A 255 -1.79 -14.24 -18.25
CA LEU A 255 -2.61 -15.44 -18.28
C LEU A 255 -2.02 -16.50 -19.24
N LYS A 256 -1.57 -16.11 -20.43
CA LYS A 256 -0.89 -16.99 -21.37
C LYS A 256 0.42 -17.56 -20.84
N ALA A 257 1.11 -16.79 -19.98
CA ALA A 257 2.35 -17.21 -19.33
C ALA A 257 2.14 -18.06 -18.05
N GLY A 258 0.90 -18.43 -17.72
CA GLY A 258 0.57 -19.36 -16.66
C GLY A 258 0.08 -18.71 -15.36
N ALA A 259 -0.29 -17.42 -15.37
CA ALA A 259 -1.03 -16.84 -14.26
C ALA A 259 -2.41 -17.47 -14.15
N TRP A 260 -2.87 -17.73 -12.91
CA TRP A 260 -4.24 -18.11 -12.65
C TRP A 260 -5.21 -16.93 -12.78
N GLY A 261 -4.74 -15.74 -12.40
CA GLY A 261 -5.49 -14.51 -12.54
C GLY A 261 -4.56 -13.30 -12.62
N CYS A 262 -5.09 -12.21 -13.19
CA CYS A 262 -4.36 -10.96 -13.32
C CYS A 262 -5.32 -9.78 -13.20
N VAL A 263 -5.06 -8.89 -12.24
CA VAL A 263 -5.94 -7.81 -11.78
C VAL A 263 -5.18 -6.51 -11.62
N ILE A 264 -5.89 -5.40 -11.46
CA ILE A 264 -5.29 -4.10 -11.15
C ILE A 264 -4.80 -4.11 -9.70
N SER A 265 -3.58 -3.65 -9.46
CA SER A 265 -3.07 -3.40 -8.11
C SER A 265 -3.58 -2.05 -7.59
N GLY A 266 -4.38 -2.07 -6.54
CA GLY A 266 -4.98 -0.87 -5.96
C GLY A 266 -5.80 -0.06 -6.95
N ALA A 267 -5.44 1.21 -7.16
CA ALA A 267 -6.05 2.07 -8.17
C ALA A 267 -5.43 1.88 -9.57
N GLY A 268 -4.35 1.16 -9.69
CA GLY A 268 -3.50 1.07 -10.87
C GLY A 268 -2.46 2.20 -10.94
N PRO A 269 -1.69 2.31 -12.03
CA PRO A 269 -1.73 1.48 -13.22
C PRO A 269 -0.99 0.14 -13.09
N SER A 270 -0.30 -0.15 -11.97
CA SER A 270 0.34 -1.46 -11.79
C SER A 270 -0.68 -2.59 -11.84
N VAL A 271 -0.22 -3.74 -12.31
CA VAL A 271 -1.02 -4.94 -12.50
C VAL A 271 -0.41 -6.08 -11.70
N LEU A 272 -1.24 -6.78 -10.96
CA LEU A 272 -0.88 -7.94 -10.14
C LEU A 272 -1.32 -9.22 -10.85
N ALA A 273 -0.38 -10.11 -11.11
CA ALA A 273 -0.67 -11.49 -11.52
C ALA A 273 -0.41 -12.45 -10.37
N LEU A 274 -1.29 -13.41 -10.16
CA LEU A 274 -1.11 -14.52 -9.23
C LEU A 274 -1.01 -15.82 -9.99
N GLY A 275 -0.03 -16.64 -9.63
CA GLY A 275 0.22 -17.92 -10.29
C GLY A 275 1.13 -18.83 -9.49
N PRO A 276 1.48 -20.01 -10.02
CA PRO A 276 2.43 -20.90 -9.38
C PRO A 276 3.86 -20.31 -9.45
N ARG A 277 4.67 -20.57 -8.44
CA ARG A 277 6.07 -20.11 -8.39
C ARG A 277 6.87 -20.51 -9.63
N SER A 278 6.60 -21.68 -10.20
CA SER A 278 7.28 -22.18 -11.40
C SER A 278 7.08 -21.31 -12.64
N SER A 279 6.00 -20.53 -12.71
CA SER A 279 5.68 -19.65 -13.84
C SER A 279 6.07 -18.19 -13.60
N SER A 280 6.57 -17.83 -12.41
CA SER A 280 6.77 -16.42 -12.01
C SER A 280 7.67 -15.63 -12.96
N VAL A 281 8.81 -16.21 -13.36
CA VAL A 281 9.76 -15.57 -14.30
C VAL A 281 9.13 -15.39 -15.67
N ALA A 282 8.40 -16.39 -16.16
CA ALA A 282 7.72 -16.32 -17.46
C ALA A 282 6.59 -15.27 -17.43
N MET A 283 5.82 -15.19 -16.33
CA MET A 283 4.80 -14.17 -16.15
C MET A 283 5.42 -12.76 -16.16
N ALA A 284 6.49 -12.53 -15.38
CA ALA A 284 7.17 -11.24 -15.33
C ALA A 284 7.66 -10.80 -16.72
N ALA A 285 8.39 -11.67 -17.44
CA ALA A 285 8.90 -11.37 -18.77
C ALA A 285 7.76 -11.08 -19.78
N ALA A 286 6.67 -11.85 -19.73
CA ALA A 286 5.55 -11.66 -20.63
C ALA A 286 4.82 -10.33 -20.35
N MET A 287 4.68 -9.94 -19.08
CA MET A 287 4.04 -8.67 -18.69
C MET A 287 4.89 -7.47 -19.10
N GLU A 288 6.22 -7.53 -18.94
CA GLU A 288 7.13 -6.47 -19.39
C GLU A 288 7.08 -6.31 -20.91
N GLN A 289 7.17 -7.42 -21.64
CA GLN A 289 7.15 -7.42 -23.10
C GLN A 289 5.83 -6.84 -23.63
N ALA A 290 4.69 -7.21 -23.05
CA ALA A 290 3.39 -6.72 -23.48
C ALA A 290 3.25 -5.20 -23.27
N TRP A 291 3.81 -4.64 -22.20
CA TRP A 291 3.81 -3.18 -22.02
C TRP A 291 4.79 -2.49 -22.96
N LEU A 292 5.95 -3.07 -23.20
CA LEU A 292 6.91 -2.54 -24.18
C LEU A 292 6.27 -2.45 -25.57
N GLU A 293 5.52 -3.47 -25.98
CA GLU A 293 4.76 -3.49 -27.25
C GLU A 293 3.64 -2.43 -27.28
N ALA A 294 3.07 -2.11 -26.12
CA ALA A 294 2.12 -1.01 -25.96
C ALA A 294 2.77 0.38 -25.88
N GLY A 295 4.10 0.47 -26.03
CA GLY A 295 4.86 1.71 -25.96
C GLY A 295 5.05 2.26 -24.56
N VAL A 296 4.92 1.43 -23.52
CA VAL A 296 5.07 1.80 -22.11
C VAL A 296 6.24 1.05 -21.50
N SER A 297 7.19 1.79 -20.93
CA SER A 297 8.27 1.20 -20.14
C SER A 297 7.70 0.60 -18.84
N CYS A 298 8.15 -0.59 -18.48
CA CYS A 298 7.69 -1.34 -17.32
C CYS A 298 8.83 -2.12 -16.69
N ARG A 299 8.74 -2.34 -15.37
CA ARG A 299 9.49 -3.39 -14.66
C ARG A 299 8.49 -4.36 -14.02
N ALA A 300 8.74 -5.66 -14.13
CA ALA A 300 7.92 -6.67 -13.47
C ALA A 300 8.75 -7.40 -12.42
N GLU A 301 8.23 -7.47 -11.21
CA GLU A 301 8.91 -8.03 -10.06
C GLU A 301 8.13 -9.21 -9.47
N CYS A 302 8.86 -10.31 -9.21
CA CYS A 302 8.32 -11.42 -8.43
C CYS A 302 8.44 -11.06 -6.95
N LEU A 303 7.33 -10.75 -6.32
CA LEU A 303 7.30 -10.28 -4.95
C LEU A 303 6.69 -11.34 -4.02
N GLU A 304 7.20 -11.39 -2.80
CA GLU A 304 6.70 -12.24 -1.73
C GLU A 304 5.73 -11.46 -0.85
N LEU A 305 4.80 -12.17 -0.23
CA LEU A 305 4.00 -11.60 0.85
C LEU A 305 4.92 -11.29 2.03
N GLN A 306 4.98 -10.04 2.46
CA GLN A 306 5.71 -9.63 3.65
C GLN A 306 4.82 -9.83 4.88
N GLN A 307 5.18 -10.82 5.72
CA GLN A 307 4.40 -11.18 6.90
C GLN A 307 4.46 -10.14 8.01
N GLU A 308 5.60 -9.46 8.13
CA GLU A 308 5.80 -8.39 9.10
C GLU A 308 5.44 -7.05 8.46
N GLY A 309 4.67 -6.24 9.20
CA GLY A 309 4.34 -4.90 8.78
C GLY A 309 5.46 -3.91 9.06
N SER A 310 5.09 -2.64 9.06
CA SER A 310 6.02 -1.56 9.36
C SER A 310 6.62 -1.69 10.75
N HIS A 311 7.88 -1.37 10.84
CA HIS A 311 8.65 -1.32 12.08
C HIS A 311 9.60 -0.11 12.06
N TRP A 312 10.06 0.26 13.23
CA TRP A 312 11.05 1.32 13.39
C TRP A 312 12.23 0.85 14.24
N THR A 313 13.36 1.50 14.07
CA THR A 313 14.56 1.33 14.89
C THR A 313 15.12 2.69 15.28
N PRO A 314 15.64 2.85 16.53
CA PRO A 314 16.31 4.08 16.92
C PRO A 314 17.58 4.27 16.10
N LEU A 315 17.93 5.52 15.81
CA LEU A 315 19.20 5.86 15.22
C LEU A 315 20.02 6.60 16.28
N GLU A 316 21.24 6.14 16.47
CA GLU A 316 22.23 6.86 17.29
C GLU A 316 22.57 8.17 16.59
N GLY A 317 22.43 9.30 17.31
CA GLY A 317 22.68 10.64 16.82
C GLY A 317 24.16 10.96 16.67
#